data_37f3abaed152eae94e2358c706e46703
#
_entry.id   37f3abaed152eae94e2358c706e46703
#
_cell.length_a   1.000
_cell.length_b   1.000
_cell.length_c   1.000
_cell.angle_alpha   90.00
_cell.angle_beta   90.00
_cell.angle_gamma   90.00
#
_symmetry.space_group_name_H-M   'P 1'
#
loop_
_entity.id
_entity.type
_entity.pdbx_description
1 polymer ?
#
loop_
_entity_poly.entity_id
_entity_poly.type
_entity_poly.pdbx_seq_one_letter_code
_entity_poly.pdbx_strand_id
1 'polypeptide(L)'
;MVLRDGRGRRYESPARLGAFPVPGHDVYLTLDASLQDIVERALAEAIERYDAAGGDVVVLEPRTGEVLAVASRRADGSTPATVFTSVFEPGSTAKVFAAAALLDANLVTDRDSVYGERGVWVQRYRTVRDDHPVEWLTLRTAIQVSSNIGMAKFADRLDAAQQYLMLRSFGFGAPTGIEFPAESRGSLERPHRWSGVSAASLAMGYELAVTPLQLAVAYAAIANGGVLMRPTLVRETRAPDGTVRHRQRPEPVRRVVRPEVARELRAMLRGVVYEGGTGSTAALSSYELAGKTGTARRATAQGYSPGAYTATFASLFPADDPQLVMVVKLDDPRGAYARLTAAPVTRSVIEQALAARTTTLDARRLGTEAAPPLAPTVGTGSVPHVVAWPPASVSTPATTRRVPDVTGLTLRAAAAALHQNGFQARIRGWGTVADMSPAAGTNAEAGTLVTLVATAPSRR
;
A
#
# COMPACT_ATOMS: atom_id res chain seq x y z
N MET A 1 -27.40 -7.80 -30.74
CA MET A 1 -28.24 -6.60 -30.64
C MET A 1 -29.66 -7.06 -30.82
N VAL A 2 -30.49 -6.95 -29.79
CA VAL A 2 -31.90 -7.33 -29.83
C VAL A 2 -32.68 -6.09 -30.28
N LEU A 3 -33.36 -6.19 -31.39
CA LEU A 3 -34.27 -5.13 -31.87
C LEU A 3 -35.61 -5.21 -31.12
N ARG A 4 -36.26 -4.05 -30.93
CA ARG A 4 -37.62 -3.99 -30.38
C ARG A 4 -38.52 -3.33 -31.41
N ASP A 5 -39.69 -3.90 -31.65
CA ASP A 5 -40.71 -3.26 -32.47
C ASP A 5 -41.40 -2.12 -31.70
N GLY A 6 -42.25 -1.34 -32.39
CA GLY A 6 -43.01 -0.24 -31.78
C GLY A 6 -43.98 -0.66 -30.68
N ARG A 7 -44.16 -1.94 -30.42
CA ARG A 7 -44.95 -2.54 -29.32
C ARG A 7 -44.07 -3.15 -28.21
N GLY A 8 -42.70 -2.90 -28.27
CA GLY A 8 -41.75 -3.35 -27.28
C GLY A 8 -41.37 -4.84 -27.37
N ARG A 9 -41.82 -5.60 -28.35
CA ARG A 9 -41.48 -7.01 -28.52
C ARG A 9 -40.06 -7.13 -29.06
N ARG A 10 -39.30 -8.06 -28.49
CA ARG A 10 -37.91 -8.36 -28.91
C ARG A 10 -37.94 -9.30 -30.10
N TYR A 11 -37.15 -9.02 -31.12
CA TYR A 11 -36.93 -9.91 -32.24
C TYR A 11 -35.48 -9.84 -32.75
N GLU A 12 -35.01 -10.91 -33.36
CA GLU A 12 -33.74 -10.95 -34.06
C GLU A 12 -33.95 -10.49 -35.51
N SER A 13 -33.12 -9.58 -35.99
CA SER A 13 -33.19 -9.10 -37.36
C SER A 13 -32.83 -10.20 -38.36
N PRO A 14 -33.69 -10.56 -39.31
CA PRO A 14 -33.36 -11.55 -40.35
C PRO A 14 -32.14 -11.19 -41.19
N ALA A 15 -31.82 -9.90 -41.32
CA ALA A 15 -30.62 -9.43 -42.03
C ALA A 15 -29.28 -9.81 -41.38
N ARG A 16 -29.32 -10.42 -40.19
CA ARG A 16 -28.15 -10.91 -39.48
C ARG A 16 -28.07 -12.43 -39.28
N LEU A 17 -28.98 -13.18 -39.87
CA LEU A 17 -28.90 -14.63 -39.98
C LEU A 17 -27.71 -14.98 -40.88
N GLY A 18 -26.51 -15.04 -40.33
CA GLY A 18 -25.27 -15.36 -41.06
C GLY A 18 -24.09 -14.46 -40.72
N ALA A 19 -24.26 -13.38 -39.94
CA ALA A 19 -23.09 -12.64 -39.42
C ALA A 19 -22.49 -13.40 -38.24
N PHE A 20 -21.39 -14.11 -38.47
CA PHE A 20 -20.59 -14.69 -37.39
C PHE A 20 -20.15 -13.58 -36.45
N PRO A 21 -20.19 -13.83 -35.11
CA PRO A 21 -19.61 -12.90 -34.15
C PRO A 21 -18.15 -12.60 -34.52
N VAL A 22 -17.81 -11.34 -34.69
CA VAL A 22 -16.43 -10.95 -34.84
C VAL A 22 -15.82 -10.96 -33.43
N PRO A 23 -14.79 -11.78 -33.17
CA PRO A 23 -14.12 -11.79 -31.90
C PRO A 23 -13.57 -10.39 -31.55
N GLY A 24 -13.74 -9.97 -30.29
CA GLY A 24 -13.16 -8.74 -29.79
C GLY A 24 -11.62 -8.89 -29.60
N HIS A 25 -11.00 -7.81 -29.16
CA HIS A 25 -9.59 -7.85 -28.76
C HIS A 25 -9.46 -8.37 -27.31
N ASP A 26 -8.38 -9.09 -27.03
CA ASP A 26 -7.96 -9.41 -25.67
C ASP A 26 -7.36 -8.17 -25.03
N VAL A 27 -7.71 -7.93 -23.76
CA VAL A 27 -7.16 -6.82 -22.96
C VAL A 27 -6.29 -7.40 -21.84
N TYR A 28 -5.02 -7.03 -21.84
CA TYR A 28 -4.07 -7.38 -20.81
C TYR A 28 -3.94 -6.22 -19.84
N LEU A 29 -4.27 -6.48 -18.58
CA LEU A 29 -4.20 -5.48 -17.51
C LEU A 29 -2.80 -5.40 -16.91
N THR A 30 -2.55 -4.30 -16.20
CA THR A 30 -1.31 -4.09 -15.43
C THR A 30 -1.32 -4.85 -14.11
N LEU A 31 -2.48 -5.32 -13.67
CA LEU A 31 -2.67 -5.98 -12.37
C LEU A 31 -1.78 -7.22 -12.22
N ASP A 32 -1.07 -7.30 -11.11
CA ASP A 32 -0.36 -8.49 -10.64
C ASP A 32 -1.37 -9.35 -9.84
N ALA A 33 -1.72 -10.51 -10.37
CA ALA A 33 -2.75 -11.38 -9.77
C ALA A 33 -2.41 -11.81 -8.34
N SER A 34 -1.12 -12.05 -8.05
CA SER A 34 -0.66 -12.45 -6.71
C SER A 34 -0.79 -11.29 -5.72
N LEU A 35 -0.38 -10.10 -6.14
CA LEU A 35 -0.49 -8.90 -5.30
C LEU A 35 -1.95 -8.49 -5.11
N GLN A 36 -2.79 -8.65 -6.14
CA GLN A 36 -4.23 -8.39 -6.08
C GLN A 36 -4.90 -9.28 -5.02
N ASP A 37 -4.62 -10.59 -5.03
CA ASP A 37 -5.16 -11.54 -4.05
C ASP A 37 -4.70 -11.21 -2.61
N ILE A 38 -3.42 -10.85 -2.43
CA ILE A 38 -2.88 -10.41 -1.14
C ILE A 38 -3.61 -9.16 -0.64
N VAL A 39 -3.80 -8.17 -1.50
CA VAL A 39 -4.44 -6.90 -1.16
C VAL A 39 -5.91 -7.08 -0.81
N GLU A 40 -6.66 -7.88 -1.58
CA GLU A 40 -8.07 -8.15 -1.32
C GLU A 40 -8.29 -8.87 0.03
N ARG A 41 -7.46 -9.87 0.32
CA ARG A 41 -7.52 -10.58 1.62
C ARG A 41 -7.15 -9.67 2.77
N ALA A 42 -6.04 -8.92 2.65
CA ALA A 42 -5.60 -8.00 3.70
C ALA A 42 -6.64 -6.92 3.99
N LEU A 43 -7.33 -6.40 2.97
CA LEU A 43 -8.40 -5.43 3.14
C LEU A 43 -9.62 -6.05 3.83
N ALA A 44 -10.04 -7.27 3.42
CA ALA A 44 -11.16 -7.97 4.02
C ALA A 44 -10.91 -8.25 5.52
N GLU A 45 -9.73 -8.78 5.86
CA GLU A 45 -9.30 -9.03 7.23
C GLU A 45 -9.22 -7.73 8.06
N ALA A 46 -8.77 -6.62 7.45
CA ALA A 46 -8.70 -5.33 8.13
C ALA A 46 -10.09 -4.77 8.45
N ILE A 47 -11.05 -4.88 7.53
CA ILE A 47 -12.43 -4.43 7.75
C ILE A 47 -13.05 -5.19 8.91
N GLU A 48 -12.90 -6.52 8.95
CA GLU A 48 -13.39 -7.36 10.04
C GLU A 48 -12.68 -7.05 11.37
N ARG A 49 -11.34 -7.04 11.34
CA ARG A 49 -10.51 -6.85 12.55
C ARG A 49 -10.74 -5.51 13.23
N TYR A 50 -10.88 -4.46 12.45
CA TYR A 50 -11.04 -3.09 12.96
C TYR A 50 -12.49 -2.62 12.96
N ASP A 51 -13.45 -3.51 12.67
CA ASP A 51 -14.88 -3.17 12.60
C ASP A 51 -15.12 -1.90 11.75
N ALA A 52 -14.44 -1.84 10.60
CA ALA A 52 -14.48 -0.68 9.73
C ALA A 52 -15.72 -0.71 8.81
N ALA A 53 -16.30 0.45 8.52
CA ALA A 53 -17.43 0.56 7.59
C ALA A 53 -17.05 0.18 6.15
N GLY A 54 -15.75 0.20 5.84
CA GLY A 54 -15.19 -0.18 4.56
C GLY A 54 -13.75 0.28 4.42
N GLY A 55 -13.20 0.08 3.23
CA GLY A 55 -11.84 0.53 2.94
C GLY A 55 -11.50 0.44 1.46
N ASP A 56 -10.35 1.00 1.16
CA ASP A 56 -9.77 1.06 -0.18
C ASP A 56 -8.27 0.82 -0.09
N VAL A 57 -7.73 0.05 -1.04
CA VAL A 57 -6.27 -0.12 -1.21
C VAL A 57 -5.95 0.05 -2.69
N VAL A 58 -4.88 0.78 -2.99
CA VAL A 58 -4.33 0.90 -4.33
C VAL A 58 -2.82 0.80 -4.28
N VAL A 59 -2.24 0.02 -5.20
CA VAL A 59 -0.80 -0.18 -5.34
C VAL A 59 -0.37 0.19 -6.75
N LEU A 60 0.63 1.06 -6.86
CA LEU A 60 1.19 1.55 -8.12
C LEU A 60 2.67 1.22 -8.25
N GLU A 61 3.13 0.98 -9.47
CA GLU A 61 4.56 1.09 -9.85
C GLU A 61 4.85 2.57 -10.18
N PRO A 62 5.71 3.26 -9.40
CA PRO A 62 5.83 4.71 -9.49
C PRO A 62 6.49 5.22 -10.78
N ARG A 63 7.30 4.42 -11.47
CA ARG A 63 8.04 4.84 -12.67
C ARG A 63 7.23 4.71 -13.94
N THR A 64 6.31 3.74 -13.97
CA THR A 64 5.45 3.48 -15.13
C THR A 64 4.04 4.04 -14.99
N GLY A 65 3.56 4.22 -13.76
CA GLY A 65 2.18 4.54 -13.45
C GLY A 65 1.24 3.31 -13.52
N GLU A 66 1.77 2.10 -13.73
CA GLU A 66 0.96 0.88 -13.74
C GLU A 66 0.29 0.66 -12.39
N VAL A 67 -1.03 0.44 -12.39
CA VAL A 67 -1.79 -0.01 -11.22
C VAL A 67 -1.55 -1.52 -11.09
N LEU A 68 -0.85 -1.94 -10.03
CA LEU A 68 -0.51 -3.34 -9.81
C LEU A 68 -1.57 -4.09 -9.01
N ALA A 69 -2.27 -3.40 -8.11
CA ALA A 69 -3.40 -3.94 -7.39
C ALA A 69 -4.36 -2.83 -6.96
N VAL A 70 -5.66 -3.13 -6.93
CA VAL A 70 -6.70 -2.20 -6.52
C VAL A 70 -7.86 -2.94 -5.87
N ALA A 71 -8.22 -2.58 -4.65
CA ALA A 71 -9.34 -3.18 -3.94
C ALA A 71 -10.17 -2.10 -3.24
N SER A 72 -11.48 -2.28 -3.32
CA SER A 72 -12.48 -1.54 -2.53
C SER A 72 -13.45 -2.53 -1.93
N ARG A 73 -13.76 -2.39 -0.64
CA ARG A 73 -14.70 -3.28 0.05
C ARG A 73 -15.46 -2.52 1.13
N ARG A 74 -16.73 -2.86 1.31
CA ARG A 74 -17.58 -2.39 2.40
C ARG A 74 -17.83 -3.50 3.41
N ALA A 75 -18.30 -3.13 4.60
CA ALA A 75 -18.62 -4.08 5.66
C ALA A 75 -19.69 -5.11 5.26
N ASP A 76 -20.62 -4.74 4.36
CA ASP A 76 -21.62 -5.64 3.79
C ASP A 76 -21.07 -6.62 2.73
N GLY A 77 -19.77 -6.57 2.47
CA GLY A 77 -19.08 -7.40 1.49
C GLY A 77 -19.12 -6.86 0.06
N SER A 78 -19.84 -5.78 -0.22
CA SER A 78 -19.87 -5.16 -1.55
C SER A 78 -18.49 -4.56 -1.92
N THR A 79 -18.18 -4.55 -3.23
CA THR A 79 -16.89 -4.10 -3.79
C THR A 79 -17.10 -2.97 -4.80
N PRO A 80 -17.54 -1.77 -4.34
CA PRO A 80 -17.71 -0.62 -5.23
C PRO A 80 -16.33 -0.08 -5.66
N ALA A 81 -16.26 0.57 -6.83
CA ALA A 81 -15.00 1.12 -7.35
C ALA A 81 -14.59 2.46 -6.68
N THR A 82 -14.63 2.50 -5.35
CA THR A 82 -14.44 3.74 -4.57
C THR A 82 -13.03 4.30 -4.59
N VAL A 83 -12.03 3.48 -4.92
CA VAL A 83 -10.66 3.97 -5.20
C VAL A 83 -10.67 5.06 -6.28
N PHE A 84 -11.56 4.98 -7.27
CA PHE A 84 -11.65 5.92 -8.39
C PHE A 84 -12.71 6.99 -8.20
N THR A 85 -13.78 6.71 -7.44
CA THR A 85 -15.01 7.50 -7.46
C THR A 85 -15.29 8.25 -6.17
N SER A 86 -14.87 7.73 -5.01
CA SER A 86 -15.16 8.33 -3.71
C SER A 86 -14.02 9.22 -3.24
N VAL A 87 -14.38 10.44 -2.84
CA VAL A 87 -13.43 11.43 -2.33
C VAL A 87 -13.45 11.48 -0.81
N PHE A 88 -12.30 11.83 -0.24
CA PHE A 88 -12.13 12.04 1.19
C PHE A 88 -11.08 13.15 1.43
N GLU A 89 -11.09 13.75 2.60
CA GLU A 89 -10.05 14.66 3.02
C GLU A 89 -8.80 13.87 3.45
N PRO A 90 -7.63 14.05 2.80
CA PRO A 90 -6.45 13.22 3.05
C PRO A 90 -5.81 13.44 4.42
N GLY A 91 -6.19 14.50 5.12
CA GLY A 91 -5.63 14.86 6.41
C GLY A 91 -4.11 14.93 6.38
N SER A 92 -3.47 14.45 7.42
CA SER A 92 -2.01 14.55 7.57
C SER A 92 -1.18 13.89 6.46
N THR A 93 -1.76 13.06 5.57
CA THR A 93 -1.02 12.58 4.40
C THR A 93 -0.73 13.69 3.40
N ALA A 94 -1.50 14.79 3.41
CA ALA A 94 -1.25 15.93 2.54
C ALA A 94 -0.12 16.87 3.01
N LYS A 95 0.34 16.76 4.26
CA LYS A 95 1.44 17.61 4.79
C LYS A 95 2.71 17.55 3.96
N VAL A 96 2.96 16.41 3.33
CA VAL A 96 4.12 16.23 2.45
C VAL A 96 4.09 17.15 1.23
N PHE A 97 2.90 17.52 0.73
CA PHE A 97 2.78 18.41 -0.43
C PHE A 97 3.03 19.88 -0.07
N ALA A 98 2.67 20.31 1.15
CA ALA A 98 3.08 21.59 1.69
C ALA A 98 4.59 21.65 1.92
N ALA A 99 5.19 20.57 2.46
CA ALA A 99 6.64 20.45 2.58
C ALA A 99 7.34 20.49 1.21
N ALA A 100 6.76 19.84 0.19
CA ALA A 100 7.26 19.89 -1.18
C ALA A 100 7.29 21.34 -1.73
N ALA A 101 6.21 22.10 -1.52
CA ALA A 101 6.16 23.51 -1.95
C ALA A 101 7.24 24.36 -1.28
N LEU A 102 7.41 24.19 0.03
CA LEU A 102 8.40 24.92 0.83
C LEU A 102 9.84 24.63 0.37
N LEU A 103 10.16 23.35 0.17
CA LEU A 103 11.49 22.91 -0.24
C LEU A 103 11.79 23.29 -1.70
N ASP A 104 10.82 23.11 -2.60
CA ASP A 104 11.02 23.42 -4.02
C ASP A 104 11.16 24.92 -4.28
N ALA A 105 10.46 25.74 -3.49
CA ALA A 105 10.61 27.20 -3.50
C ALA A 105 11.83 27.71 -2.68
N ASN A 106 12.61 26.83 -2.04
CA ASN A 106 13.72 27.16 -1.14
C ASN A 106 13.33 28.11 0.01
N LEU A 107 12.09 27.99 0.51
CA LEU A 107 11.58 28.82 1.60
C LEU A 107 11.91 28.27 2.99
N VAL A 108 12.39 27.02 3.07
CA VAL A 108 12.77 26.34 4.31
C VAL A 108 14.06 25.57 4.09
N THR A 109 14.92 25.60 5.09
CA THR A 109 16.14 24.80 5.18
C THR A 109 16.06 23.83 6.38
N ASP A 110 17.04 22.94 6.52
CA ASP A 110 17.18 22.02 7.66
C ASP A 110 17.43 22.73 9.01
N ARG A 111 17.86 23.99 8.98
CA ARG A 111 18.11 24.84 10.16
C ARG A 111 16.90 25.60 10.65
N ASP A 112 15.89 25.76 9.79
CA ASP A 112 14.66 26.46 10.14
C ASP A 112 13.84 25.68 11.13
N SER A 113 13.40 26.34 12.19
CA SER A 113 12.50 25.77 13.19
C SER A 113 11.39 26.75 13.56
N VAL A 114 10.28 26.20 14.03
CA VAL A 114 9.14 26.94 14.54
C VAL A 114 8.79 26.45 15.92
N TYR A 115 8.30 27.35 16.78
CA TYR A 115 7.85 26.99 18.12
C TYR A 115 6.50 26.26 18.07
N GLY A 116 6.41 25.10 18.70
CA GLY A 116 5.26 24.18 18.66
C GLY A 116 4.15 24.50 19.67
N GLU A 117 4.17 25.66 20.32
CA GLU A 117 3.13 26.17 21.22
C GLU A 117 2.73 25.16 22.33
N ARG A 118 3.67 24.29 22.73
CA ARG A 118 3.42 23.18 23.66
C ARG A 118 2.19 22.34 23.27
N GLY A 119 1.94 22.23 21.97
CA GLY A 119 0.86 21.43 21.40
C GLY A 119 -0.51 22.09 21.33
N VAL A 120 -0.65 23.38 21.72
CA VAL A 120 -1.92 24.10 21.64
C VAL A 120 -1.70 25.54 21.15
N TRP A 121 -2.08 25.81 19.92
CA TRP A 121 -1.97 27.14 19.31
C TRP A 121 -3.35 27.79 19.16
N VAL A 122 -3.61 28.78 19.98
CA VAL A 122 -4.87 29.54 19.94
C VAL A 122 -4.71 30.70 18.96
N GLN A 123 -5.49 30.68 17.90
CA GLN A 123 -5.59 31.75 16.89
C GLN A 123 -6.96 32.45 17.01
N ARG A 124 -7.09 33.61 16.35
CA ARG A 124 -8.32 34.43 16.41
C ARG A 124 -9.60 33.66 16.06
N TYR A 125 -9.53 32.72 15.11
CA TYR A 125 -10.70 32.01 14.57
C TYR A 125 -10.70 30.51 14.82
N ARG A 126 -9.62 29.96 15.37
CA ARG A 126 -9.51 28.51 15.64
C ARG A 126 -8.42 28.19 16.64
N THR A 127 -8.50 27.01 17.23
CA THR A 127 -7.41 26.41 18.00
C THR A 127 -6.84 25.25 17.21
N VAL A 128 -5.53 25.28 16.93
CA VAL A 128 -4.78 24.17 16.32
C VAL A 128 -4.15 23.36 17.43
N ARG A 129 -4.23 22.02 17.36
CA ARG A 129 -3.69 21.11 18.37
C ARG A 129 -2.81 20.07 17.71
N ASP A 130 -1.75 19.68 18.42
CA ASP A 130 -0.89 18.56 18.08
C ASP A 130 -1.16 17.39 19.03
N ASP A 131 -1.21 16.17 18.49
CA ASP A 131 -1.35 14.95 19.29
C ASP A 131 -0.03 14.61 20.01
N HIS A 132 1.10 15.03 19.45
CA HIS A 132 2.44 14.86 19.99
C HIS A 132 3.13 16.22 20.15
N PRO A 133 2.99 16.89 21.31
CA PRO A 133 3.60 18.20 21.54
C PRO A 133 5.13 18.15 21.49
N VAL A 134 5.71 19.02 20.67
CA VAL A 134 7.16 19.23 20.56
C VAL A 134 7.43 20.72 20.66
N GLU A 135 8.42 21.13 21.44
CA GLU A 135 8.66 22.53 21.72
C GLU A 135 9.20 23.30 20.49
N TRP A 136 10.18 22.72 19.81
CA TRP A 136 10.75 23.27 18.58
C TRP A 136 10.71 22.26 17.44
N LEU A 137 10.18 22.65 16.32
CA LEU A 137 9.90 21.80 15.17
C LEU A 137 10.68 22.28 13.95
N THR A 138 11.58 21.47 13.43
CA THR A 138 12.05 21.61 12.05
C THR A 138 10.96 21.08 11.09
N LEU A 139 11.07 21.36 9.78
CA LEU A 139 10.13 20.78 8.81
C LEU A 139 10.14 19.25 8.86
N ARG A 140 11.32 18.65 8.98
CA ARG A 140 11.49 17.19 9.14
C ARG A 140 10.74 16.67 10.37
N THR A 141 10.96 17.27 11.53
CA THR A 141 10.30 16.86 12.77
C THR A 141 8.80 17.05 12.68
N ALA A 142 8.33 18.16 12.06
CA ALA A 142 6.89 18.42 11.87
C ALA A 142 6.21 17.34 11.01
N ILE A 143 6.88 16.84 9.97
CA ILE A 143 6.39 15.69 9.15
C ILE A 143 6.44 14.40 9.97
N GLN A 144 7.52 14.13 10.69
CA GLN A 144 7.79 12.91 11.46
C GLN A 144 6.74 12.68 12.56
N VAL A 145 6.52 13.70 13.41
CA VAL A 145 5.50 13.64 14.49
C VAL A 145 4.12 14.06 14.04
N SER A 146 3.99 14.43 12.76
CA SER A 146 2.72 14.87 12.16
C SER A 146 2.13 16.14 12.79
N SER A 147 2.99 17.10 13.20
CA SER A 147 2.54 18.35 13.84
C SER A 147 1.65 19.19 12.91
N ASN A 148 0.48 19.55 13.40
CA ASN A 148 -0.44 20.49 12.74
C ASN A 148 0.07 21.91 12.87
N ILE A 149 0.55 22.26 14.08
CA ILE A 149 1.06 23.61 14.41
C ILE A 149 2.29 23.91 13.60
N GLY A 150 3.25 22.96 13.55
CA GLY A 150 4.47 23.11 12.75
C GLY A 150 4.17 23.33 11.28
N MET A 151 3.33 22.50 10.68
CA MET A 151 2.98 22.61 9.27
C MET A 151 2.20 23.88 8.95
N ALA A 152 1.27 24.32 9.81
CA ALA A 152 0.54 25.57 9.62
C ALA A 152 1.50 26.77 9.65
N LYS A 153 2.44 26.82 10.61
CA LYS A 153 3.44 27.90 10.71
C LYS A 153 4.45 27.91 9.56
N PHE A 154 4.91 26.74 9.10
CA PHE A 154 5.76 26.69 7.91
C PHE A 154 5.01 27.12 6.65
N ALA A 155 3.74 26.71 6.50
CA ALA A 155 2.92 27.07 5.35
C ALA A 155 2.63 28.59 5.25
N ASP A 156 2.71 29.34 6.35
CA ASP A 156 2.60 30.81 6.33
C ASP A 156 3.73 31.49 5.49
N ARG A 157 4.81 30.76 5.15
CA ARG A 157 5.86 31.23 4.23
C ARG A 157 5.49 31.10 2.74
N LEU A 158 4.43 30.36 2.42
CA LEU A 158 3.90 30.19 1.07
C LEU A 158 2.81 31.24 0.82
N ASP A 159 2.83 31.84 -0.35
CA ASP A 159 1.64 32.53 -0.81
C ASP A 159 0.56 31.53 -1.29
N ALA A 160 -0.68 31.99 -1.36
CA ALA A 160 -1.81 31.13 -1.72
C ALA A 160 -1.69 30.56 -3.15
N ALA A 161 -1.07 31.29 -4.07
CA ALA A 161 -0.85 30.81 -5.44
C ALA A 161 0.19 29.71 -5.49
N GLN A 162 1.31 29.86 -4.78
CA GLN A 162 2.36 28.83 -4.67
C GLN A 162 1.80 27.54 -4.11
N GLN A 163 1.05 27.60 -3.00
CA GLN A 163 0.44 26.42 -2.39
C GLN A 163 -0.58 25.76 -3.31
N TYR A 164 -1.46 26.54 -3.94
CA TYR A 164 -2.43 26.05 -4.90
C TYR A 164 -1.76 25.38 -6.10
N LEU A 165 -0.77 26.04 -6.71
CA LEU A 165 -0.06 25.53 -7.88
C LEU A 165 0.67 24.22 -7.57
N MET A 166 1.28 24.10 -6.39
CA MET A 166 1.92 22.85 -5.97
C MET A 166 0.90 21.70 -5.87
N LEU A 167 -0.24 21.91 -5.19
CA LEU A 167 -1.29 20.91 -5.10
C LEU A 167 -1.84 20.52 -6.49
N ARG A 168 -2.04 21.51 -7.37
CA ARG A 168 -2.42 21.28 -8.78
C ARG A 168 -1.36 20.49 -9.55
N SER A 169 -0.10 20.77 -9.32
CA SER A 169 1.01 20.07 -9.98
C SER A 169 1.06 18.59 -9.58
N PHE A 170 0.72 18.26 -8.35
CA PHE A 170 0.55 16.88 -7.88
C PHE A 170 -0.72 16.19 -8.42
N GLY A 171 -1.57 16.89 -9.17
CA GLY A 171 -2.74 16.33 -9.85
C GLY A 171 -4.08 16.54 -9.12
N PHE A 172 -4.10 17.16 -7.94
CA PHE A 172 -5.33 17.35 -7.18
C PHE A 172 -6.31 18.32 -7.86
N GLY A 173 -7.61 18.02 -7.74
CA GLY A 173 -8.69 18.79 -8.35
C GLY A 173 -8.86 18.55 -9.86
N ALA A 174 -8.22 17.52 -10.43
CA ALA A 174 -8.39 17.06 -11.81
C ALA A 174 -8.40 15.53 -11.87
N PRO A 175 -9.05 14.90 -12.87
CA PRO A 175 -8.92 13.47 -13.12
C PRO A 175 -7.46 13.10 -13.37
N THR A 176 -7.06 11.87 -12.96
CA THR A 176 -5.72 11.36 -13.24
C THR A 176 -5.54 10.93 -14.69
N GLY A 177 -6.66 10.65 -15.36
CA GLY A 177 -6.72 10.18 -16.74
C GLY A 177 -6.54 8.68 -16.88
N ILE A 178 -6.76 7.91 -15.80
CA ILE A 178 -6.84 6.45 -15.86
C ILE A 178 -8.01 5.99 -16.73
N GLU A 179 -7.93 4.80 -17.31
CA GLU A 179 -8.97 4.22 -18.17
C GLU A 179 -10.20 3.75 -17.36
N PHE A 180 -10.76 4.65 -16.54
CA PHE A 180 -11.95 4.41 -15.73
C PHE A 180 -12.99 5.53 -15.94
N PRO A 181 -14.16 5.23 -16.59
CA PRO A 181 -15.08 6.26 -17.09
C PRO A 181 -15.71 7.16 -16.02
N ALA A 182 -15.82 6.65 -14.78
CA ALA A 182 -16.48 7.36 -13.67
C ALA A 182 -15.45 7.95 -12.67
N GLU A 183 -14.21 8.20 -13.11
CA GLU A 183 -13.18 8.77 -12.25
C GLU A 183 -13.61 10.14 -11.69
N SER A 184 -13.51 10.33 -10.38
CA SER A 184 -13.75 11.61 -9.72
C SER A 184 -12.53 12.52 -9.82
N ARG A 185 -12.76 13.79 -10.15
CA ARG A 185 -11.71 14.81 -10.17
C ARG A 185 -11.25 15.28 -8.78
N GLY A 186 -11.95 14.89 -7.70
CA GLY A 186 -11.74 15.47 -6.39
C GLY A 186 -12.18 16.95 -6.31
N SER A 187 -11.75 17.64 -5.25
CA SER A 187 -12.02 19.07 -5.07
C SER A 187 -10.80 19.80 -4.53
N LEU A 188 -10.46 20.92 -5.16
CA LEU A 188 -9.47 21.89 -4.71
C LEU A 188 -9.94 23.28 -5.14
N GLU A 189 -10.34 24.09 -4.17
CA GLU A 189 -10.81 25.45 -4.42
C GLU A 189 -9.67 26.38 -4.85
N ARG A 190 -10.00 27.37 -5.70
CA ARG A 190 -9.03 28.38 -6.17
C ARG A 190 -8.73 29.41 -5.08
N PRO A 191 -7.53 30.01 -5.04
CA PRO A 191 -7.10 30.95 -3.99
C PRO A 191 -8.07 32.10 -3.72
N HIS A 192 -8.75 32.64 -4.73
CA HIS A 192 -9.70 33.74 -4.55
C HIS A 192 -10.97 33.36 -3.75
N ARG A 193 -11.18 32.06 -3.51
CA ARG A 193 -12.28 31.54 -2.66
C ARG A 193 -11.81 31.10 -1.27
N TRP A 194 -10.50 31.24 -1.00
CA TRP A 194 -9.96 30.82 0.28
C TRP A 194 -10.36 31.80 1.38
N SER A 195 -10.61 31.27 2.55
CA SER A 195 -10.80 32.03 3.77
C SER A 195 -9.44 32.35 4.41
N GLY A 196 -9.43 33.18 5.44
CA GLY A 196 -8.20 33.48 6.21
C GLY A 196 -7.57 32.28 6.92
N VAL A 197 -8.21 31.10 6.91
CA VAL A 197 -7.69 29.88 7.52
C VAL A 197 -7.38 28.77 6.48
N SER A 198 -7.77 28.96 5.22
CA SER A 198 -7.66 27.90 4.19
C SER A 198 -6.23 27.46 3.92
N ALA A 199 -5.26 28.40 3.85
CA ALA A 199 -3.86 28.06 3.59
C ALA A 199 -3.33 27.05 4.62
N ALA A 200 -3.55 27.31 5.89
CA ALA A 200 -3.13 26.41 6.95
C ALA A 200 -3.99 25.12 7.00
N SER A 201 -5.29 25.18 6.65
CA SER A 201 -6.16 23.98 6.55
C SER A 201 -5.65 23.05 5.46
N LEU A 202 -5.36 23.56 4.27
CA LEU A 202 -4.78 22.81 3.14
C LEU A 202 -3.42 22.21 3.49
N ALA A 203 -2.57 22.94 4.22
CA ALA A 203 -1.28 22.41 4.68
C ALA A 203 -1.41 21.23 5.65
N MET A 204 -2.54 21.13 6.34
CA MET A 204 -2.89 20.01 7.22
C MET A 204 -3.72 18.92 6.52
N GLY A 205 -4.18 19.17 5.27
CA GLY A 205 -4.95 18.23 4.45
C GLY A 205 -6.47 18.31 4.63
N TYR A 206 -6.97 19.44 5.06
CA TYR A 206 -8.39 19.79 5.06
C TYR A 206 -8.72 20.75 3.91
N GLU A 207 -10.00 20.93 3.60
CA GLU A 207 -10.47 21.75 2.46
C GLU A 207 -9.94 21.25 1.10
N LEU A 208 -9.49 19.99 1.05
CA LEU A 208 -9.02 19.27 -0.14
C LEU A 208 -9.71 17.91 -0.14
N ALA A 209 -10.42 17.56 -1.22
CA ALA A 209 -11.01 16.24 -1.37
C ALA A 209 -10.34 15.48 -2.51
N VAL A 210 -9.85 14.28 -2.23
CA VAL A 210 -9.07 13.45 -3.17
C VAL A 210 -9.59 12.02 -3.20
N THR A 211 -9.42 11.33 -4.32
CA THR A 211 -9.61 9.87 -4.35
C THR A 211 -8.37 9.15 -3.82
N PRO A 212 -8.49 7.89 -3.35
CA PRO A 212 -7.30 7.07 -3.02
C PRO A 212 -6.31 6.97 -4.18
N LEU A 213 -6.78 6.87 -5.43
CA LEU A 213 -5.91 6.87 -6.61
C LEU A 213 -5.15 8.19 -6.77
N GLN A 214 -5.82 9.34 -6.67
CA GLN A 214 -5.14 10.64 -6.77
C GLN A 214 -4.03 10.78 -5.72
N LEU A 215 -4.30 10.34 -4.48
CA LEU A 215 -3.29 10.35 -3.42
C LEU A 215 -2.11 9.43 -3.75
N ALA A 216 -2.36 8.22 -4.26
CA ALA A 216 -1.32 7.27 -4.65
C ALA A 216 -0.46 7.81 -5.80
N VAL A 217 -1.08 8.42 -6.83
CA VAL A 217 -0.37 9.04 -7.97
C VAL A 217 0.50 10.21 -7.52
N ALA A 218 0.01 11.03 -6.57
CA ALA A 218 0.80 12.12 -6.00
C ALA A 218 2.02 11.62 -5.20
N TYR A 219 1.86 10.55 -4.41
CA TYR A 219 2.97 9.90 -3.72
C TYR A 219 3.93 9.20 -4.70
N ALA A 220 3.42 8.65 -5.82
CA ALA A 220 4.25 8.07 -6.87
C ALA A 220 5.18 9.11 -7.50
N ALA A 221 4.76 10.36 -7.64
CA ALA A 221 5.63 11.43 -8.10
C ALA A 221 6.81 11.69 -7.14
N ILE A 222 6.60 11.59 -5.82
CA ILE A 222 7.69 11.67 -4.83
C ILE A 222 8.61 10.45 -4.94
N ALA A 223 8.03 9.27 -5.13
CA ALA A 223 8.74 8.01 -5.25
C ALA A 223 9.70 7.97 -6.44
N ASN A 224 9.30 8.50 -7.60
CA ASN A 224 10.06 8.44 -8.83
C ASN A 224 10.90 9.70 -9.16
N GLY A 225 11.30 10.46 -8.15
CA GLY A 225 12.19 11.61 -8.34
C GLY A 225 11.49 12.88 -8.81
N GLY A 226 10.20 13.04 -8.52
CA GLY A 226 9.45 14.27 -8.74
C GLY A 226 8.71 14.34 -10.08
N VAL A 227 8.48 13.22 -10.76
CA VAL A 227 7.73 13.17 -12.03
C VAL A 227 6.36 12.56 -11.82
N LEU A 228 5.31 13.31 -12.12
CA LEU A 228 3.94 12.80 -12.14
C LEU A 228 3.73 11.95 -13.37
N MET A 229 3.37 10.68 -13.17
CA MET A 229 3.03 9.74 -14.24
C MET A 229 1.52 9.64 -14.39
N ARG A 230 1.05 9.42 -15.62
CA ARG A 230 -0.34 9.02 -15.86
C ARG A 230 -0.54 7.58 -15.38
N PRO A 231 -1.50 7.31 -14.48
CA PRO A 231 -1.78 5.92 -14.10
C PRO A 231 -2.49 5.17 -15.23
N THR A 232 -2.25 3.85 -15.30
CA THR A 232 -2.90 2.98 -16.29
C THR A 232 -3.29 1.64 -15.70
N LEU A 233 -4.41 1.08 -16.18
CA LEU A 233 -4.87 -0.28 -15.91
C LEU A 233 -4.61 -1.22 -17.10
N VAL A 234 -4.44 -0.66 -18.30
CA VAL A 234 -4.27 -1.44 -19.54
C VAL A 234 -2.81 -1.47 -19.94
N ARG A 235 -2.22 -2.66 -19.97
CA ARG A 235 -0.86 -2.89 -20.47
C ARG A 235 -0.80 -2.99 -21.98
N GLU A 236 -1.68 -3.81 -22.55
CA GLU A 236 -1.78 -3.95 -24.00
C GLU A 236 -3.14 -4.54 -24.44
N THR A 237 -3.46 -4.35 -25.71
CA THR A 237 -4.57 -5.05 -26.36
C THR A 237 -4.07 -5.86 -27.54
N ARG A 238 -4.64 -7.05 -27.75
CA ARG A 238 -4.30 -7.95 -28.86
C ARG A 238 -5.53 -8.29 -29.68
N ALA A 239 -5.33 -8.41 -30.97
CA ALA A 239 -6.34 -8.96 -31.87
C ALA A 239 -6.48 -10.48 -31.65
N PRO A 240 -7.57 -11.12 -32.17
CA PRO A 240 -7.80 -12.56 -32.03
C PRO A 240 -6.70 -13.44 -32.59
N ASP A 241 -5.90 -12.93 -33.51
CA ASP A 241 -4.72 -13.60 -34.10
C ASP A 241 -3.45 -13.45 -33.24
N GLY A 242 -3.55 -12.84 -32.04
CA GLY A 242 -2.44 -12.58 -31.13
C GLY A 242 -1.63 -11.33 -31.46
N THR A 243 -1.92 -10.64 -32.56
CA THR A 243 -1.21 -9.41 -32.96
C THR A 243 -1.45 -8.30 -31.95
N VAL A 244 -0.36 -7.72 -31.40
CA VAL A 244 -0.45 -6.55 -30.51
C VAL A 244 -0.98 -5.35 -31.28
N ARG A 245 -2.14 -4.83 -30.90
CA ARG A 245 -2.78 -3.64 -31.49
C ARG A 245 -2.41 -2.36 -30.78
N HIS A 246 -2.30 -2.44 -29.46
CA HIS A 246 -1.86 -1.32 -28.62
C HIS A 246 -1.00 -1.85 -27.49
N ARG A 247 0.09 -1.15 -27.18
CA ARG A 247 0.90 -1.34 -25.98
C ARG A 247 1.10 -0.01 -25.31
N GLN A 248 0.60 0.10 -24.08
CA GLN A 248 0.78 1.29 -23.28
C GLN A 248 2.26 1.49 -22.94
N ARG A 249 2.73 2.72 -23.09
CA ARG A 249 4.07 3.13 -22.65
C ARG A 249 3.91 4.03 -21.44
N PRO A 250 4.89 4.04 -20.50
CA PRO A 250 4.91 5.00 -19.41
C PRO A 250 4.76 6.43 -19.95
N GLU A 251 3.79 7.17 -19.41
CA GLU A 251 3.46 8.52 -19.84
C GLU A 251 3.76 9.53 -18.74
N PRO A 252 4.93 10.22 -18.79
CA PRO A 252 5.22 11.32 -17.87
C PRO A 252 4.33 12.52 -18.20
N VAL A 253 3.59 13.01 -17.21
CA VAL A 253 2.69 14.17 -17.36
C VAL A 253 3.48 15.47 -17.16
N ARG A 254 4.27 15.56 -16.07
CA ARG A 254 5.09 16.73 -15.74
C ARG A 254 6.05 16.42 -14.60
N ARG A 255 7.09 17.24 -14.48
CA ARG A 255 7.90 17.33 -13.26
C ARG A 255 7.18 18.21 -12.24
N VAL A 256 6.98 17.70 -11.04
CA VAL A 256 6.27 18.39 -9.95
C VAL A 256 7.25 19.10 -9.03
N VAL A 257 8.33 18.41 -8.67
CA VAL A 257 9.42 18.90 -7.84
C VAL A 257 10.76 18.47 -8.41
N ARG A 258 11.82 19.12 -7.97
CA ARG A 258 13.20 18.74 -8.31
C ARG A 258 13.55 17.37 -7.70
N PRO A 259 14.48 16.59 -8.33
CA PRO A 259 14.85 15.26 -7.82
C PRO A 259 15.42 15.28 -6.40
N GLU A 260 16.18 16.30 -6.03
CA GLU A 260 16.74 16.46 -4.69
C GLU A 260 15.63 16.70 -3.65
N VAL A 261 14.60 17.48 -3.99
CA VAL A 261 13.43 17.67 -3.11
C VAL A 261 12.67 16.37 -2.93
N ALA A 262 12.44 15.62 -4.00
CA ALA A 262 11.79 14.31 -3.91
C ALA A 262 12.58 13.34 -3.02
N ARG A 263 13.92 13.34 -3.09
CA ARG A 263 14.79 12.54 -2.23
C ARG A 263 14.70 12.96 -0.77
N GLU A 264 14.68 14.25 -0.50
CA GLU A 264 14.54 14.79 0.86
C GLU A 264 13.18 14.44 1.47
N LEU A 265 12.09 14.57 0.69
CA LEU A 265 10.75 14.14 1.12
C LEU A 265 10.71 12.64 1.44
N ARG A 266 11.35 11.77 0.65
CA ARG A 266 11.44 10.34 0.97
C ARG A 266 12.18 10.11 2.28
N ALA A 267 13.29 10.81 2.53
CA ALA A 267 14.02 10.73 3.78
C ALA A 267 13.19 11.19 4.99
N MET A 268 12.38 12.25 4.84
CA MET A 268 11.44 12.67 5.88
C MET A 268 10.36 11.62 6.13
N LEU A 269 9.80 11.02 5.06
CA LEU A 269 8.79 9.97 5.15
C LEU A 269 9.34 8.67 5.76
N ARG A 270 10.63 8.34 5.53
CA ARG A 270 11.32 7.25 6.20
C ARG A 270 11.37 7.50 7.71
N GLY A 271 11.69 8.73 8.13
CA GLY A 271 11.71 9.13 9.55
C GLY A 271 10.36 8.96 10.25
N VAL A 272 9.24 9.10 9.54
CA VAL A 272 7.89 8.83 10.08
C VAL A 272 7.75 7.38 10.56
N VAL A 273 8.46 6.44 9.94
CA VAL A 273 8.37 5.00 10.26
C VAL A 273 9.43 4.56 11.25
N TYR A 274 10.69 5.01 11.10
CA TYR A 274 11.82 4.44 11.83
C TYR A 274 12.42 5.33 12.92
N GLU A 275 12.11 6.63 12.95
CA GLU A 275 12.74 7.58 13.85
C GLU A 275 11.78 8.06 14.98
N GLY A 276 10.95 7.16 15.49
CA GLY A 276 9.97 7.50 16.53
C GLY A 276 8.73 8.25 16.03
N GLY A 277 8.49 8.22 14.71
CA GLY A 277 7.36 8.89 14.09
C GLY A 277 6.04 8.11 14.21
N THR A 278 5.00 8.70 13.63
CA THR A 278 3.61 8.21 13.75
C THR A 278 3.30 6.94 12.96
N GLY A 279 4.22 6.47 12.09
CA GLY A 279 4.06 5.31 11.23
C GLY A 279 4.79 4.05 11.67
N SER A 280 5.31 4.00 12.90
CA SER A 280 6.21 2.93 13.38
C SER A 280 5.62 1.51 13.30
N THR A 281 4.30 1.36 13.33
CA THR A 281 3.63 0.06 13.19
C THR A 281 3.67 -0.52 11.77
N ALA A 282 4.06 0.28 10.77
CA ALA A 282 4.32 -0.17 9.42
C ALA A 282 5.75 -0.67 9.22
N ALA A 283 6.65 -0.49 10.20
CA ALA A 283 8.05 -0.88 10.09
C ALA A 283 8.20 -2.38 9.80
N LEU A 284 9.04 -2.69 8.82
CA LEU A 284 9.43 -4.05 8.44
C LEU A 284 10.72 -4.43 9.16
N SER A 285 10.93 -5.73 9.36
CA SER A 285 12.16 -6.24 9.99
C SER A 285 13.33 -6.36 9.02
N SER A 286 13.08 -6.54 7.73
CA SER A 286 14.10 -6.87 6.73
C SER A 286 14.44 -5.74 5.78
N TYR A 287 13.48 -4.85 5.49
CA TYR A 287 13.65 -3.74 4.54
C TYR A 287 13.02 -2.48 5.09
N GLU A 288 13.45 -1.33 4.58
CA GLU A 288 12.90 -0.06 4.99
C GLU A 288 11.80 0.41 4.03
N LEU A 289 10.75 0.98 4.57
CA LEU A 289 9.73 1.70 3.85
C LEU A 289 9.64 3.15 4.35
N ALA A 290 9.14 4.02 3.50
CA ALA A 290 8.80 5.39 3.85
C ALA A 290 7.29 5.55 3.79
N GLY A 291 6.69 6.42 4.62
CA GLY A 291 5.25 6.61 4.57
C GLY A 291 4.74 7.72 5.47
N LYS A 292 3.44 7.98 5.38
CA LYS A 292 2.76 8.99 6.19
C LYS A 292 1.40 8.52 6.64
N THR A 293 1.12 8.66 7.91
CA THR A 293 -0.20 8.45 8.50
C THR A 293 -1.11 9.66 8.26
N GLY A 294 -2.38 9.41 8.06
CA GLY A 294 -3.45 10.40 8.05
C GLY A 294 -4.64 9.88 8.85
N THR A 295 -5.15 10.72 9.74
CA THR A 295 -6.40 10.48 10.45
C THR A 295 -7.23 11.75 10.32
N ALA A 296 -8.23 11.72 9.47
CA ALA A 296 -9.10 12.85 9.20
C ALA A 296 -10.52 12.57 9.72
N ARG A 297 -11.19 13.59 10.23
CA ARG A 297 -12.62 13.50 10.52
C ARG A 297 -13.40 13.41 9.22
N ARG A 298 -14.44 12.59 9.18
CA ARG A 298 -15.27 12.49 7.99
C ARG A 298 -16.18 13.72 7.86
N ALA A 299 -16.04 14.38 6.70
CA ALA A 299 -16.91 15.47 6.32
C ALA A 299 -18.26 14.91 5.80
N THR A 300 -19.35 15.54 6.20
CA THR A 300 -20.72 15.31 5.71
C THR A 300 -21.30 16.63 5.20
N ALA A 301 -22.47 16.59 4.58
CA ALA A 301 -23.19 17.80 4.16
C ALA A 301 -23.52 18.75 5.33
N GLN A 302 -23.58 18.23 6.56
CA GLN A 302 -23.88 18.98 7.78
C GLN A 302 -22.62 19.39 8.56
N GLY A 303 -21.41 19.14 8.01
CA GLY A 303 -20.12 19.39 8.68
C GLY A 303 -19.42 18.08 9.05
N TYR A 304 -18.50 18.13 10.00
CA TYR A 304 -17.77 16.94 10.43
C TYR A 304 -18.61 16.04 11.33
N SER A 305 -18.68 14.76 10.99
CA SER A 305 -19.39 13.76 11.79
C SER A 305 -18.64 13.49 13.12
N PRO A 306 -19.27 13.64 14.29
CA PRO A 306 -18.62 13.29 15.55
C PRO A 306 -18.28 11.79 15.62
N GLY A 307 -17.03 11.49 15.97
CA GLY A 307 -16.57 10.10 16.14
C GLY A 307 -16.32 9.31 14.86
N ALA A 308 -16.60 9.88 13.68
CA ALA A 308 -16.33 9.24 12.41
C ALA A 308 -14.99 9.71 11.82
N TYR A 309 -14.12 8.76 11.44
CA TYR A 309 -12.77 9.06 10.96
C TYR A 309 -12.44 8.26 9.70
N THR A 310 -11.60 8.83 8.85
CA THR A 310 -10.90 8.10 7.79
C THR A 310 -9.44 7.91 8.23
N ALA A 311 -9.01 6.66 8.35
CA ALA A 311 -7.64 6.30 8.66
C ALA A 311 -6.91 5.96 7.37
N THR A 312 -5.81 6.65 7.05
CA THR A 312 -5.08 6.48 5.81
C THR A 312 -3.58 6.32 6.06
N PHE A 313 -2.95 5.38 5.37
CA PHE A 313 -1.50 5.29 5.31
C PHE A 313 -1.04 5.24 3.87
N ALA A 314 -0.22 6.22 3.48
CA ALA A 314 0.41 6.28 2.17
C ALA A 314 1.89 5.91 2.31
N SER A 315 2.38 4.96 1.53
CA SER A 315 3.71 4.37 1.68
C SER A 315 4.45 4.23 0.35
N LEU A 316 5.77 4.21 0.44
CA LEU A 316 6.73 3.99 -0.62
C LEU A 316 7.61 2.81 -0.21
N PHE A 317 7.76 1.80 -1.05
CA PHE A 317 8.57 0.62 -0.74
C PHE A 317 9.40 0.16 -1.96
N PRO A 318 10.70 -0.11 -1.78
CA PRO A 318 11.56 0.25 -0.64
C PRO A 318 11.69 1.76 -0.44
N ALA A 319 12.21 2.21 0.71
CA ALA A 319 12.31 3.65 1.00
C ALA A 319 13.24 4.41 0.03
N ASP A 320 14.38 3.81 -0.34
CA ASP A 320 15.42 4.48 -1.15
C ASP A 320 15.15 4.41 -2.65
N ASP A 321 14.75 3.25 -3.16
CA ASP A 321 14.42 3.03 -4.58
C ASP A 321 13.02 2.43 -4.73
N PRO A 322 11.96 3.23 -4.55
CA PRO A 322 10.60 2.72 -4.50
C PRO A 322 10.18 1.98 -5.77
N GLN A 323 9.68 0.76 -5.57
CA GLN A 323 9.07 -0.08 -6.59
C GLN A 323 7.54 -0.11 -6.45
N LEU A 324 7.05 0.11 -5.23
CA LEU A 324 5.63 0.18 -4.92
C LEU A 324 5.30 1.49 -4.20
N VAL A 325 4.19 2.06 -4.59
CA VAL A 325 3.48 3.08 -3.81
C VAL A 325 2.13 2.50 -3.43
N MET A 326 1.81 2.49 -2.15
CA MET A 326 0.56 1.93 -1.66
C MET A 326 -0.17 2.94 -0.79
N VAL A 327 -1.47 3.08 -1.04
CA VAL A 327 -2.38 3.81 -0.17
C VAL A 327 -3.39 2.83 0.40
N VAL A 328 -3.42 2.72 1.72
CA VAL A 328 -4.45 2.01 2.48
C VAL A 328 -5.33 3.03 3.16
N LYS A 329 -6.63 2.96 2.93
CA LYS A 329 -7.65 3.81 3.54
C LYS A 329 -8.71 2.93 4.20
N LEU A 330 -9.06 3.22 5.45
CA LEU A 330 -10.15 2.57 6.17
C LEU A 330 -11.17 3.62 6.62
N ASP A 331 -12.44 3.33 6.44
CA ASP A 331 -13.55 4.19 6.82
C ASP A 331 -14.10 3.75 8.18
N ASP A 332 -14.13 4.69 9.13
CA ASP A 332 -14.65 4.50 10.50
C ASP A 332 -14.10 3.26 11.22
N PRO A 333 -12.77 2.97 11.17
CA PRO A 333 -12.24 1.83 11.87
C PRO A 333 -12.29 2.02 13.39
N ARG A 334 -12.59 0.97 14.13
CA ARG A 334 -12.42 0.96 15.58
C ARG A 334 -10.95 1.23 15.93
N GLY A 335 -10.69 2.25 16.74
CA GLY A 335 -9.33 2.70 17.08
C GLY A 335 -8.85 3.90 16.26
N ALA A 336 -9.66 4.47 15.37
CA ALA A 336 -9.54 5.72 14.60
C ALA A 336 -8.15 6.03 13.99
N TYR A 337 -7.06 5.92 14.74
CA TYR A 337 -5.72 6.32 14.32
C TYR A 337 -5.13 5.38 13.26
N ALA A 338 -4.68 5.95 12.15
CA ALA A 338 -4.07 5.21 11.05
C ALA A 338 -2.84 4.38 11.47
N ARG A 339 -2.09 4.81 12.50
CA ARG A 339 -0.97 4.03 13.06
C ARG A 339 -1.41 2.69 13.64
N LEU A 340 -2.64 2.58 14.13
CA LEU A 340 -3.17 1.37 14.74
C LEU A 340 -3.98 0.51 13.76
N THR A 341 -4.32 1.05 12.61
CA THR A 341 -5.24 0.43 11.64
C THR A 341 -4.62 0.31 10.24
N ALA A 342 -4.53 1.39 9.45
CA ALA A 342 -4.05 1.35 8.08
C ALA A 342 -2.54 1.03 7.93
N ALA A 343 -1.68 1.47 8.86
CA ALA A 343 -0.24 1.21 8.81
C ALA A 343 0.10 -0.29 9.02
N PRO A 344 -0.50 -1.02 9.97
CA PRO A 344 -0.33 -2.48 10.08
C PRO A 344 -0.81 -3.26 8.84
N VAL A 345 -1.86 -2.81 8.15
CA VAL A 345 -2.31 -3.43 6.89
C VAL A 345 -1.24 -3.30 5.82
N THR A 346 -0.65 -2.11 5.67
CA THR A 346 0.47 -1.88 4.75
C THR A 346 1.63 -2.84 5.02
N ARG A 347 2.03 -2.98 6.28
CA ARG A 347 3.07 -3.93 6.70
C ARG A 347 2.72 -5.35 6.26
N SER A 348 1.52 -5.81 6.58
CA SER A 348 1.05 -7.17 6.25
C SER A 348 1.08 -7.44 4.74
N VAL A 349 0.62 -6.48 3.92
CA VAL A 349 0.64 -6.60 2.45
C VAL A 349 2.07 -6.73 1.93
N ILE A 350 2.99 -5.87 2.40
CA ILE A 350 4.39 -5.90 1.93
C ILE A 350 5.09 -7.19 2.37
N GLU A 351 4.91 -7.64 3.63
CA GLU A 351 5.50 -8.89 4.13
C GLU A 351 4.99 -10.10 3.31
N GLN A 352 3.70 -10.15 2.98
CA GLN A 352 3.14 -11.20 2.14
C GLN A 352 3.64 -11.11 0.69
N ALA A 353 3.77 -9.89 0.13
CA ALA A 353 4.32 -9.68 -1.21
C ALA A 353 5.78 -10.10 -1.31
N LEU A 354 6.59 -9.84 -0.28
CA LEU A 354 7.99 -10.29 -0.19
C LEU A 354 8.11 -11.81 -0.07
N ALA A 355 7.18 -12.45 0.64
CA ALA A 355 7.13 -13.91 0.77
C ALA A 355 6.63 -14.61 -0.50
N ALA A 356 5.84 -13.94 -1.33
CA ALA A 356 5.31 -14.48 -2.56
C ALA A 356 6.35 -14.42 -3.69
N ARG A 357 6.75 -15.59 -4.23
CA ARG A 357 7.77 -15.68 -5.31
C ARG A 357 7.30 -15.17 -6.67
N THR A 358 6.03 -14.81 -6.80
CA THR A 358 5.35 -14.49 -8.06
C THR A 358 4.95 -13.03 -8.19
N THR A 359 5.36 -12.17 -7.23
CA THR A 359 5.11 -10.72 -7.31
C THR A 359 6.09 -10.01 -8.23
N THR A 360 5.69 -8.86 -8.78
CA THR A 360 6.50 -8.02 -9.67
C THR A 360 7.69 -7.32 -8.98
N LEU A 361 7.92 -7.56 -7.69
CA LEU A 361 9.06 -6.99 -6.95
C LEU A 361 10.40 -7.52 -7.48
N ASP A 362 11.28 -6.62 -7.91
CA ASP A 362 12.65 -6.96 -8.25
C ASP A 362 13.51 -7.03 -6.99
N ALA A 363 13.83 -8.26 -6.57
CA ALA A 363 14.65 -8.52 -5.38
C ALA A 363 16.03 -7.83 -5.41
N ARG A 364 16.60 -7.56 -6.60
CA ARG A 364 17.89 -6.88 -6.75
C ARG A 364 17.82 -5.39 -6.36
N ARG A 365 16.63 -4.81 -6.37
CA ARG A 365 16.37 -3.41 -6.07
C ARG A 365 15.76 -3.18 -4.68
N LEU A 366 15.66 -4.21 -3.85
CA LEU A 366 15.11 -4.06 -2.50
C LEU A 366 16.04 -3.32 -1.53
N GLY A 367 17.31 -3.12 -1.91
CA GLY A 367 18.30 -2.47 -1.09
C GLY A 367 18.97 -3.43 -0.10
N THR A 368 19.86 -2.90 0.74
CA THR A 368 20.46 -3.63 1.87
C THR A 368 19.37 -3.94 2.91
N GLU A 369 19.43 -5.13 3.48
CA GLU A 369 18.60 -5.48 4.64
C GLU A 369 18.72 -4.36 5.69
N ALA A 370 17.59 -3.92 6.24
CA ALA A 370 17.58 -2.97 7.34
C ALA A 370 18.49 -3.50 8.46
N ALA A 371 19.42 -2.69 8.92
CA ALA A 371 20.14 -3.03 10.14
C ALA A 371 19.09 -3.24 11.24
N PRO A 372 19.19 -4.32 12.04
CA PRO A 372 18.24 -4.56 13.10
C PRO A 372 18.14 -3.29 13.96
N PRO A 373 16.94 -2.85 14.34
CA PRO A 373 16.78 -1.66 15.17
C PRO A 373 17.67 -1.82 16.41
N LEU A 374 18.51 -0.82 16.68
CA LEU A 374 19.29 -0.77 17.91
C LEU A 374 18.29 -0.96 19.05
N ALA A 375 18.42 -2.09 19.75
CA ALA A 375 17.60 -2.38 20.91
C ALA A 375 17.69 -1.17 21.87
N PRO A 376 16.56 -0.69 22.42
CA PRO A 376 16.63 0.35 23.42
C PRO A 376 17.53 -0.14 24.53
N THR A 377 18.54 0.66 24.90
CA THR A 377 19.37 0.42 26.07
C THR A 377 18.48 0.47 27.31
N VAL A 378 17.86 -0.66 27.62
CA VAL A 378 17.17 -0.87 28.90
C VAL A 378 18.26 -1.23 29.91
N GLY A 379 18.33 -0.43 30.97
CA GLY A 379 19.27 -0.66 32.08
C GLY A 379 19.17 -2.09 32.61
N THR A 380 20.30 -2.56 33.08
CA THR A 380 20.63 -3.87 33.67
C THR A 380 19.47 -4.54 34.43
N GLY A 381 18.77 -5.44 33.76
CA GLY A 381 17.81 -6.37 34.34
C GLY A 381 17.65 -7.56 33.40
N SER A 382 18.18 -8.71 33.80
CA SER A 382 18.13 -10.07 33.25
C SER A 382 17.85 -10.20 31.73
N VAL A 383 18.91 -10.48 31.00
CA VAL A 383 18.91 -10.80 29.58
C VAL A 383 18.15 -12.13 29.36
N PRO A 384 17.10 -12.20 28.49
CA PRO A 384 16.62 -13.48 28.04
C PRO A 384 17.74 -14.16 27.23
N HIS A 385 18.08 -15.40 27.57
CA HIS A 385 19.02 -16.18 26.76
C HIS A 385 18.46 -16.33 25.33
N VAL A 386 19.05 -15.62 24.38
CA VAL A 386 18.93 -15.96 22.96
C VAL A 386 19.73 -17.24 22.77
N VAL A 387 19.02 -18.34 22.55
CA VAL A 387 19.65 -19.59 22.10
C VAL A 387 20.17 -19.31 20.69
N ALA A 388 21.46 -19.09 20.55
CA ALA A 388 22.12 -18.99 19.26
C ALA A 388 21.86 -20.31 18.50
N TRP A 389 21.29 -20.22 17.31
CA TRP A 389 21.19 -21.35 16.40
C TRP A 389 22.62 -21.80 16.08
N PRO A 390 23.00 -23.08 16.30
CA PRO A 390 24.39 -23.49 16.10
C PRO A 390 24.76 -23.34 14.62
N PRO A 391 25.98 -22.83 14.34
CA PRO A 391 26.47 -22.82 12.97
C PRO A 391 26.57 -24.26 12.47
N ALA A 392 26.23 -24.46 11.20
CA ALA A 392 26.31 -25.74 10.51
C ALA A 392 27.79 -26.19 10.45
N SER A 393 28.25 -26.91 11.44
CA SER A 393 29.41 -27.84 11.43
C SER A 393 29.75 -28.32 12.82
N VAL A 394 28.90 -29.21 13.37
CA VAL A 394 29.36 -30.19 14.32
C VAL A 394 28.90 -31.52 13.79
N SER A 395 29.81 -32.35 13.33
CA SER A 395 29.59 -33.75 12.97
C SER A 395 29.10 -34.49 14.22
N THR A 396 27.81 -34.48 14.43
CA THR A 396 27.19 -35.40 15.39
C THR A 396 27.22 -36.78 14.75
N PRO A 397 27.51 -37.87 15.46
CA PRO A 397 27.47 -39.19 14.89
C PRO A 397 26.09 -39.46 14.29
N ALA A 398 26.06 -39.91 13.04
CA ALA A 398 24.85 -40.15 12.28
C ALA A 398 23.93 -41.09 13.05
N THR A 399 22.87 -40.55 13.65
CA THR A 399 21.83 -41.38 14.30
C THR A 399 20.93 -41.91 13.22
N THR A 400 21.07 -43.17 12.91
CA THR A 400 20.18 -43.90 11.99
C THR A 400 18.82 -44.06 12.66
N ARG A 401 17.76 -43.67 11.95
CA ARG A 401 16.37 -43.77 12.39
C ARG A 401 15.54 -44.54 11.38
N ARG A 402 14.46 -45.14 11.85
CA ARG A 402 13.54 -45.90 10.98
C ARG A 402 12.56 -44.93 10.33
N VAL A 403 12.45 -44.95 9.00
CA VAL A 403 11.50 -44.15 8.24
C VAL A 403 10.06 -44.56 8.61
N PRO A 404 9.21 -43.64 9.12
CA PRO A 404 7.83 -43.98 9.49
C PRO A 404 6.99 -44.26 8.24
N ASP A 405 5.99 -45.13 8.37
CA ASP A 405 4.98 -45.32 7.32
C ASP A 405 4.02 -44.13 7.30
N VAL A 406 3.96 -43.44 6.17
CA VAL A 406 3.07 -42.31 5.97
C VAL A 406 2.16 -42.50 4.75
N THR A 407 2.10 -43.75 4.21
CA THR A 407 1.17 -44.07 3.11
C THR A 407 -0.27 -43.91 3.56
N GLY A 408 -1.14 -43.45 2.68
CA GLY A 408 -2.56 -43.19 2.98
C GLY A 408 -2.83 -41.92 3.79
N LEU A 409 -1.81 -41.24 4.31
CA LEU A 409 -1.98 -39.96 5.01
C LEU A 409 -2.14 -38.80 4.02
N THR A 410 -2.78 -37.72 4.49
CA THR A 410 -2.73 -36.45 3.76
C THR A 410 -1.30 -35.90 3.73
N LEU A 411 -0.90 -35.19 2.68
CA LEU A 411 0.44 -34.65 2.55
C LEU A 411 0.91 -33.84 3.77
N ARG A 412 0.00 -33.07 4.40
CA ARG A 412 0.32 -32.31 5.62
C ARG A 412 0.64 -33.24 6.81
N ALA A 413 -0.15 -34.25 7.02
CA ALA A 413 0.05 -35.24 8.10
C ALA A 413 1.32 -36.06 7.86
N ALA A 414 1.56 -36.48 6.63
CA ALA A 414 2.77 -37.22 6.23
C ALA A 414 4.04 -36.41 6.44
N ALA A 415 4.07 -35.13 6.01
CA ALA A 415 5.22 -34.25 6.21
C ALA A 415 5.48 -33.98 7.70
N ALA A 416 4.43 -33.77 8.51
CA ALA A 416 4.59 -33.57 9.95
C ALA A 416 5.15 -34.85 10.63
N ALA A 417 4.69 -36.03 10.27
CA ALA A 417 5.18 -37.31 10.81
C ALA A 417 6.66 -37.56 10.44
N LEU A 418 7.06 -37.25 9.22
CA LEU A 418 8.47 -37.34 8.79
C LEU A 418 9.34 -36.39 9.56
N HIS A 419 8.94 -35.12 9.69
CA HIS A 419 9.72 -34.08 10.42
C HIS A 419 9.87 -34.40 11.91
N GLN A 420 8.80 -34.92 12.57
CA GLN A 420 8.85 -35.37 13.97
C GLN A 420 9.85 -36.52 14.20
N ASN A 421 10.07 -37.34 13.17
CA ASN A 421 11.04 -38.40 13.18
C ASN A 421 12.43 -38.04 12.64
N GLY A 422 12.63 -36.72 12.33
CA GLY A 422 13.91 -36.16 11.92
C GLY A 422 14.24 -36.35 10.44
N PHE A 423 13.26 -36.58 9.58
CA PHE A 423 13.40 -36.70 8.13
C PHE A 423 12.88 -35.45 7.43
N GLN A 424 13.35 -35.19 6.21
CA GLN A 424 12.84 -34.13 5.34
C GLN A 424 11.85 -34.74 4.31
N ALA A 425 10.80 -33.99 3.93
CA ALA A 425 9.82 -34.44 2.96
C ALA A 425 9.96 -33.70 1.63
N ARG A 426 9.98 -34.43 0.50
CA ARG A 426 9.82 -33.91 -0.85
C ARG A 426 8.52 -34.42 -1.44
N ILE A 427 7.63 -33.52 -1.84
CA ILE A 427 6.28 -33.87 -2.31
C ILE A 427 6.25 -33.86 -3.83
N ARG A 428 5.63 -34.92 -4.44
CA ARG A 428 5.27 -35.01 -5.85
C ARG A 428 3.79 -35.38 -5.96
N GLY A 429 3.02 -34.58 -6.67
CA GLY A 429 1.57 -34.77 -6.81
C GLY A 429 0.77 -34.05 -5.72
N TRP A 430 -0.53 -34.40 -5.59
CA TRP A 430 -1.48 -33.82 -4.63
C TRP A 430 -2.49 -34.89 -4.15
N GLY A 431 -3.03 -34.68 -2.94
CA GLY A 431 -4.01 -35.61 -2.35
C GLY A 431 -3.44 -36.39 -1.18
N THR A 432 -3.56 -37.72 -1.24
CA THR A 432 -3.04 -38.69 -0.22
C THR A 432 -1.77 -39.36 -0.72
N VAL A 433 -0.86 -39.69 0.21
CA VAL A 433 0.40 -40.37 -0.13
C VAL A 433 0.09 -41.76 -0.61
N ALA A 434 0.44 -42.08 -1.86
CA ALA A 434 0.28 -43.38 -2.48
C ALA A 434 1.57 -44.22 -2.39
N ASP A 435 2.74 -43.55 -2.41
CA ASP A 435 4.05 -44.21 -2.37
C ASP A 435 5.09 -43.27 -1.74
N MET A 436 6.18 -43.87 -1.23
CA MET A 436 7.26 -43.14 -0.58
C MET A 436 8.63 -43.78 -0.82
N SER A 437 9.67 -42.95 -0.97
CA SER A 437 11.05 -43.40 -1.13
C SER A 437 12.01 -42.54 -0.29
N PRO A 438 12.83 -43.12 0.60
CA PRO A 438 12.95 -44.54 0.97
C PRO A 438 11.64 -45.14 1.50
N ALA A 439 11.47 -46.45 1.33
CA ALA A 439 10.28 -47.16 1.81
C ALA A 439 10.13 -47.10 3.32
N ALA A 440 8.87 -47.22 3.80
CA ALA A 440 8.55 -47.31 5.22
C ALA A 440 9.33 -48.44 5.89
N GLY A 441 9.82 -48.20 7.11
CA GLY A 441 10.62 -49.13 7.86
C GLY A 441 12.11 -49.21 7.50
N THR A 442 12.56 -48.57 6.44
CA THR A 442 14.00 -48.43 6.08
C THR A 442 14.76 -47.66 7.14
N ASN A 443 15.96 -48.10 7.49
CA ASN A 443 16.85 -47.35 8.35
C ASN A 443 17.59 -46.27 7.48
N ALA A 444 17.45 -45.03 7.84
CA ALA A 444 18.10 -43.90 7.15
C ALA A 444 18.65 -42.87 8.16
N GLU A 445 19.65 -42.13 7.76
CA GLU A 445 20.23 -41.11 8.61
C GLU A 445 19.25 -39.93 8.87
N ALA A 446 19.28 -39.39 10.06
CA ALA A 446 18.52 -38.16 10.37
C ALA A 446 18.83 -37.06 9.35
N GLY A 447 17.76 -36.40 8.84
CA GLY A 447 17.89 -35.39 7.77
C GLY A 447 17.71 -35.98 6.36
N THR A 448 17.64 -37.30 6.18
CA THR A 448 17.39 -37.94 4.87
C THR A 448 16.11 -37.41 4.26
N LEU A 449 16.16 -37.11 2.96
CA LEU A 449 15.03 -36.62 2.17
C LEU A 449 14.15 -37.80 1.72
N VAL A 450 12.91 -37.85 2.22
CA VAL A 450 11.91 -38.85 1.83
C VAL A 450 10.99 -38.24 0.77
N THR A 451 10.99 -38.81 -0.43
CA THR A 451 10.10 -38.37 -1.50
C THR A 451 8.73 -39.06 -1.34
N LEU A 452 7.68 -38.23 -1.27
CA LEU A 452 6.29 -38.65 -1.18
C LEU A 452 5.61 -38.50 -2.54
N VAL A 453 5.03 -39.56 -3.06
CA VAL A 453 4.20 -39.54 -4.28
C VAL A 453 2.75 -39.58 -3.86
N ALA A 454 2.00 -38.51 -4.16
CA ALA A 454 0.60 -38.38 -3.80
C ALA A 454 -0.31 -38.47 -5.03
N THR A 455 -1.46 -39.12 -4.84
CA THR A 455 -2.51 -39.26 -5.87
C THR A 455 -3.81 -38.60 -5.39
N ALA A 456 -4.59 -38.09 -6.34
CA ALA A 456 -5.90 -37.53 -6.05
C ALA A 456 -6.80 -38.59 -5.37
N PRO A 457 -7.61 -38.19 -4.38
CA PRO A 457 -8.60 -39.11 -3.82
C PRO A 457 -9.55 -39.56 -4.92
N SER A 458 -9.71 -40.90 -5.08
CA SER A 458 -10.71 -41.47 -5.99
C SER A 458 -12.10 -41.00 -5.55
N ARG A 459 -12.83 -40.31 -6.42
CA ARG A 459 -14.25 -40.00 -6.19
C ARG A 459 -15.00 -41.34 -6.08
N ARG A 460 -15.51 -41.63 -4.90
CA ARG A 460 -16.60 -42.59 -4.75
C ARG A 460 -17.93 -41.86 -4.79
#